data_96a4f5ebeb96c960e9298059ae543eaf
#
_entry.id   96a4f5ebeb96c960e9298059ae543eaf
#
_cell.length_a   1.000
_cell.length_b   1.000
_cell.length_c   1.000
_cell.angle_alpha   90.00
_cell.angle_beta   90.00
_cell.angle_gamma   90.00
#
_symmetry.space_group_name_H-M   'P 1'
#
loop_
_entity.id
_entity.type
_entity.pdbx_description
1 polymer ?
#
loop_
_entity_poly.entity_id
_entity_poly.type
_entity_poly.pdbx_seq_one_letter_code
_entity_poly.pdbx_strand_id
1 'polypeptide(L)'
;MSAESKYTKEFEDYWKTHEAALLRVAPKVLRDERANNGKMNTAGDWLLFIIPIMAMVGFMNTDFIKKELLRFLVAMLIGIACFVFSVYIKPYVTGKRNIVDIDVDIKDYFFAVYQREGLAGIKQLLA
;
A
#
# COMPACT_ATOMS: atom_id res chain seq x y z
N MET A 1 3.50 8.37 -22.36
CA MET A 1 3.36 7.89 -22.13
C MET A 1 3.60 7.15 -21.66
N SER A 2 3.98 7.26 -21.28
CA SER A 2 4.20 6.44 -20.98
C SER A 2 3.59 5.57 -20.86
N ALA A 3 2.92 5.73 -20.95
CA ALA A 3 2.10 4.74 -20.97
C ALA A 3 2.62 3.53 -21.47
N GLU A 4 3.84 3.51 -21.67
CA GLU A 4 4.35 2.33 -22.03
C GLU A 4 4.45 1.46 -20.94
N SER A 5 3.44 0.68 -20.71
CA SER A 5 3.45 -0.41 -19.83
C SER A 5 4.21 -1.52 -20.48
N LYS A 6 5.05 -2.22 -19.73
CA LYS A 6 5.69 -3.43 -20.18
C LYS A 6 4.68 -4.57 -20.37
N TYR A 7 3.46 -4.39 -19.91
CA TYR A 7 2.40 -5.38 -20.02
C TYR A 7 1.60 -5.17 -21.30
N THR A 8 1.11 -6.27 -21.88
CA THR A 8 0.23 -6.16 -23.05
C THR A 8 -1.16 -5.71 -22.60
N LYS A 9 -1.90 -5.12 -23.52
CA LYS A 9 -3.25 -4.68 -23.20
C LYS A 9 -4.16 -5.85 -22.81
N GLU A 10 -4.02 -6.99 -23.48
CA GLU A 10 -4.77 -8.20 -23.16
C GLU A 10 -4.56 -8.64 -21.73
N PHE A 11 -3.29 -8.66 -21.28
CA PHE A 11 -2.97 -9.04 -19.92
C PHE A 11 -3.51 -8.02 -18.92
N GLU A 12 -3.36 -6.73 -19.20
CA GLU A 12 -3.85 -5.70 -18.29
C GLU A 12 -5.35 -5.73 -18.13
N ASP A 13 -6.08 -5.94 -19.23
CA ASP A 13 -7.54 -6.06 -19.16
C ASP A 13 -7.94 -7.27 -18.33
N TYR A 14 -7.27 -8.39 -18.52
CA TYR A 14 -7.53 -9.59 -17.72
C TYR A 14 -7.18 -9.37 -16.25
N TRP A 15 -6.06 -8.71 -15.98
CA TRP A 15 -5.64 -8.40 -14.62
C TRP A 15 -6.67 -7.56 -13.88
N LYS A 16 -7.15 -6.49 -14.51
CA LYS A 16 -8.15 -5.62 -13.89
C LYS A 16 -9.44 -6.35 -13.57
N THR A 17 -9.84 -7.26 -14.43
CA THR A 17 -11.08 -8.01 -14.26
C THR A 17 -10.95 -9.08 -13.18
N HIS A 18 -9.77 -9.69 -13.04
CA HIS A 18 -9.57 -10.85 -12.18
C HIS A 18 -8.59 -10.60 -11.04
N GLU A 19 -8.29 -9.34 -10.74
CA GLU A 19 -7.25 -8.99 -9.76
C GLU A 19 -7.46 -9.67 -8.42
N ALA A 20 -8.67 -9.62 -7.87
CA ALA A 20 -8.94 -10.20 -6.56
C ALA A 20 -8.69 -11.71 -6.55
N ALA A 21 -9.11 -12.42 -7.60
CA ALA A 21 -8.90 -13.85 -7.69
C ALA A 21 -7.41 -14.18 -7.87
N LEU A 22 -6.71 -13.40 -8.68
CA LEU A 22 -5.27 -13.61 -8.91
C LEU A 22 -4.46 -13.36 -7.64
N LEU A 23 -4.82 -12.37 -6.84
CA LEU A 23 -4.15 -12.11 -5.58
C LEU A 23 -4.29 -13.29 -4.62
N ARG A 24 -5.39 -14.02 -4.68
CA ARG A 24 -5.62 -15.19 -3.83
C ARG A 24 -4.75 -16.38 -4.19
N VAL A 25 -4.41 -16.52 -5.48
CA VAL A 25 -3.61 -17.65 -5.96
C VAL A 25 -2.15 -17.29 -6.22
N ALA A 26 -1.74 -16.09 -5.81
CA ALA A 26 -0.36 -15.65 -5.93
C ALA A 26 0.58 -16.54 -5.11
N PRO A 27 1.90 -16.53 -5.40
CA PRO A 27 2.85 -17.30 -4.61
C PRO A 27 2.75 -17.00 -3.12
N LYS A 28 2.87 -18.03 -2.29
CA LYS A 28 2.67 -17.90 -0.85
C LYS A 28 3.55 -16.82 -0.24
N VAL A 29 4.81 -16.73 -0.66
CA VAL A 29 5.74 -15.74 -0.12
C VAL A 29 5.21 -14.33 -0.33
N LEU A 30 4.71 -14.03 -1.54
CA LEU A 30 4.17 -12.71 -1.85
C LEU A 30 2.84 -12.47 -1.15
N ARG A 31 1.98 -13.50 -1.06
CA ARG A 31 0.72 -13.37 -0.33
C ARG A 31 0.95 -13.09 1.16
N ASP A 32 1.90 -13.79 1.75
CA ASP A 32 2.23 -13.60 3.16
C ASP A 32 2.82 -12.22 3.41
N GLU A 33 3.70 -11.77 2.52
CA GLU A 33 4.29 -10.43 2.62
C GLU A 33 3.21 -9.35 2.50
N ARG A 34 2.27 -9.51 1.57
CA ARG A 34 1.18 -8.57 1.39
C ARG A 34 0.27 -8.51 2.61
N ALA A 35 -0.08 -9.68 3.14
CA ALA A 35 -0.90 -9.76 4.34
C ALA A 35 -0.19 -9.13 5.55
N ASN A 36 1.11 -9.41 5.69
CA ASN A 36 1.90 -8.88 6.80
C ASN A 36 2.09 -7.37 6.71
N ASN A 37 2.06 -6.81 5.51
CA ASN A 37 2.20 -5.37 5.31
C ASN A 37 1.12 -4.58 6.02
N GLY A 38 -0.09 -5.11 6.09
CA GLY A 38 -1.20 -4.45 6.76
C GLY A 38 -1.28 -4.69 8.26
N LYS A 39 -0.41 -5.53 8.82
CA LYS A 39 -0.45 -5.83 10.24
C LYS A 39 0.45 -4.88 11.02
N MET A 40 0.01 -4.50 12.22
CA MET A 40 0.81 -3.67 13.11
C MET A 40 1.57 -4.56 14.09
N ASN A 41 2.55 -5.29 13.56
CA ASN A 41 3.28 -6.28 14.33
C ASN A 41 4.74 -5.93 14.59
N THR A 42 5.15 -4.70 14.29
CA THR A 42 6.49 -4.22 14.59
C THR A 42 6.41 -2.93 15.38
N ALA A 43 7.49 -2.60 16.10
CA ALA A 43 7.58 -1.33 16.81
C ALA A 43 7.44 -0.14 15.86
N GLY A 44 7.98 -0.28 14.63
CA GLY A 44 7.87 0.78 13.62
C GLY A 44 6.43 1.05 13.21
N ASP A 45 5.61 0.00 13.08
CA ASP A 45 4.19 0.18 12.76
C ASP A 45 3.48 0.99 13.83
N TRP A 46 3.74 0.67 15.10
CA TRP A 46 3.12 1.38 16.21
C TRP A 46 3.61 2.84 16.29
N LEU A 47 4.89 3.07 16.03
CA LEU A 47 5.43 4.43 16.00
C LEU A 47 4.76 5.26 14.92
N LEU A 48 4.59 4.72 13.72
CA LEU A 48 3.95 5.43 12.62
C LEU A 48 2.47 5.71 12.89
N PHE A 49 1.84 4.89 13.71
CA PHE A 49 0.45 5.11 14.10
C PHE A 49 0.35 6.18 15.21
N ILE A 50 1.23 6.12 16.20
CA ILE A 50 1.15 6.97 17.39
C ILE A 50 1.64 8.39 17.11
N ILE A 51 2.70 8.55 16.33
CA ILE A 51 3.31 9.88 16.09
C ILE A 51 2.31 10.90 15.54
N PRO A 52 1.51 10.60 14.49
CA PRO A 52 0.54 11.56 14.01
C PRO A 52 -0.51 11.94 15.07
N ILE A 53 -0.95 10.96 15.86
CA ILE A 53 -1.94 11.21 16.91
C ILE A 53 -1.36 12.13 17.97
N MET A 54 -0.12 11.87 18.42
CA MET A 54 0.53 12.71 19.42
C MET A 54 0.81 14.11 18.89
N ALA A 55 1.13 14.25 17.60
CA ALA A 55 1.32 15.56 16.99
C ALA A 55 0.03 16.37 17.02
N MET A 56 -1.10 15.72 16.69
CA MET A 56 -2.41 16.39 16.74
C MET A 56 -2.78 16.80 18.15
N VAL A 57 -2.65 15.89 19.11
CA VAL A 57 -3.01 16.16 20.51
C VAL A 57 -2.10 17.24 21.09
N GLY A 58 -0.81 17.16 20.82
CA GLY A 58 0.16 18.16 21.28
C GLY A 58 -0.18 19.55 20.75
N PHE A 59 -0.54 19.65 19.48
CA PHE A 59 -0.93 20.91 18.88
C PHE A 59 -2.21 21.46 19.50
N MET A 60 -3.19 20.58 19.74
CA MET A 60 -4.46 20.98 20.34
C MET A 60 -4.30 21.55 21.75
N ASN A 61 -3.25 21.11 22.46
CA ASN A 61 -2.96 21.59 23.80
C ASN A 61 -2.15 22.88 23.84
N THR A 62 -1.76 23.41 22.68
CA THR A 62 -1.03 24.68 22.63
C THR A 62 -2.01 25.84 22.45
N ASP A 63 -1.60 27.04 22.91
CA ASP A 63 -2.43 28.23 22.76
C ASP A 63 -1.99 29.06 21.55
N PHE A 64 -1.36 28.41 20.59
CA PHE A 64 -0.84 29.07 19.42
C PHE A 64 -1.95 29.73 18.60
N ILE A 65 -3.10 29.06 18.50
CA ILE A 65 -4.28 29.59 17.82
C ILE A 65 -5.41 29.63 18.85
N LYS A 66 -5.95 30.83 19.10
CA LYS A 66 -6.94 31.01 20.13
C LYS A 66 -8.33 30.56 19.74
N LYS A 67 -8.66 30.61 18.44
CA LYS A 67 -9.94 30.12 17.97
C LYS A 67 -9.96 28.62 17.97
N GLU A 68 -10.86 28.04 18.74
CA GLU A 68 -10.93 26.60 18.93
C GLU A 68 -11.18 25.86 17.63
N LEU A 69 -12.11 26.35 16.81
CA LEU A 69 -12.41 25.70 15.52
C LEU A 69 -11.20 25.74 14.58
N LEU A 70 -10.52 26.89 14.49
CA LEU A 70 -9.36 27.02 13.64
C LEU A 70 -8.23 26.13 14.11
N ARG A 71 -8.01 26.05 15.45
CA ARG A 71 -7.00 25.17 16.02
C ARG A 71 -7.28 23.71 15.68
N PHE A 72 -8.55 23.30 15.74
CA PHE A 72 -8.94 21.94 15.37
C PHE A 72 -8.65 21.65 13.90
N LEU A 73 -9.00 22.58 13.00
CA LEU A 73 -8.76 22.40 11.58
C LEU A 73 -7.27 22.30 11.26
N VAL A 74 -6.44 23.13 11.90
CA VAL A 74 -4.99 23.08 11.69
C VAL A 74 -4.42 21.79 12.26
N ALA A 75 -4.93 21.32 13.42
CA ALA A 75 -4.49 20.05 13.99
C ALA A 75 -4.80 18.89 13.05
N MET A 76 -5.96 18.90 12.39
CA MET A 76 -6.31 17.89 11.40
C MET A 76 -5.36 17.91 10.22
N LEU A 77 -4.99 19.11 9.73
CA LEU A 77 -4.03 19.23 8.63
C LEU A 77 -2.66 18.68 9.03
N ILE A 78 -2.23 18.94 10.26
CA ILE A 78 -0.98 18.38 10.78
C ILE A 78 -1.04 16.86 10.81
N GLY A 79 -2.15 16.31 11.29
CA GLY A 79 -2.33 14.85 11.34
C GLY A 79 -2.29 14.22 9.96
N ILE A 80 -2.96 14.84 8.99
CA ILE A 80 -2.95 14.35 7.60
C ILE A 80 -1.54 14.41 7.02
N ALA A 81 -0.82 15.53 7.23
CA ALA A 81 0.54 15.66 6.73
C ALA A 81 1.47 14.61 7.35
N CYS A 82 1.37 14.39 8.65
CA CYS A 82 2.16 13.35 9.32
C CYS A 82 1.83 11.96 8.81
N PHE A 83 0.55 11.69 8.55
CA PHE A 83 0.12 10.40 8.04
C PHE A 83 0.68 10.15 6.64
N VAL A 84 0.61 11.15 5.76
CA VAL A 84 1.19 11.03 4.41
C VAL A 84 2.69 10.80 4.50
N PHE A 85 3.38 11.55 5.36
CA PHE A 85 4.81 11.37 5.56
C PHE A 85 5.13 9.96 6.05
N SER A 86 4.30 9.41 6.95
CA SER A 86 4.46 8.06 7.48
C SER A 86 4.41 7.01 6.38
N VAL A 87 3.53 7.19 5.39
CA VAL A 87 3.44 6.26 4.27
C VAL A 87 4.76 6.19 3.50
N TYR A 88 5.40 7.34 3.30
CA TYR A 88 6.68 7.38 2.58
C TYR A 88 7.83 6.75 3.37
N ILE A 89 7.85 6.90 4.68
CA ILE A 89 8.96 6.39 5.49
C ILE A 89 8.71 4.98 6.04
N LYS A 90 7.50 4.44 5.84
CA LYS A 90 7.15 3.12 6.36
C LYS A 90 8.18 2.02 6.03
N PRO A 91 8.65 1.88 4.78
CA PRO A 91 9.62 0.82 4.49
C PRO A 91 10.91 0.95 5.29
N TYR A 92 11.32 2.17 5.61
CA TYR A 92 12.56 2.41 6.34
C TYR A 92 12.42 2.15 7.85
N VAL A 93 11.23 2.34 8.39
CA VAL A 93 10.97 2.20 9.82
C VAL A 93 10.54 0.78 10.18
N THR A 94 9.71 0.15 9.34
CA THR A 94 9.15 -1.17 9.61
C THR A 94 9.93 -2.30 8.95
N GLY A 95 10.78 -1.99 7.98
CA GLY A 95 11.45 -3.00 7.16
C GLY A 95 10.54 -3.69 6.17
N LYS A 96 9.30 -3.24 6.03
CA LYS A 96 8.33 -3.80 5.11
C LYS A 96 8.33 -3.03 3.80
N ARG A 97 8.20 -3.75 2.67
CA ARG A 97 8.10 -3.09 1.38
C ARG A 97 6.75 -2.38 1.24
N ASN A 98 6.68 -1.38 0.37
CA ASN A 98 5.43 -0.75 0.03
C ASN A 98 4.47 -1.78 -0.56
N ILE A 99 3.19 -1.68 -0.24
CA ILE A 99 2.20 -2.60 -0.79
C ILE A 99 2.11 -2.50 -2.31
N VAL A 100 2.38 -1.31 -2.87
CA VAL A 100 2.41 -1.12 -4.32
C VAL A 100 3.50 -1.97 -4.96
N ASP A 101 4.68 -2.03 -4.33
CA ASP A 101 5.80 -2.83 -4.84
C ASP A 101 5.49 -4.32 -4.77
N ILE A 102 4.83 -4.76 -3.70
CA ILE A 102 4.41 -6.15 -3.56
C ILE A 102 3.38 -6.50 -4.64
N ASP A 103 2.41 -5.63 -4.88
CA ASP A 103 1.39 -5.86 -5.90
C ASP A 103 2.01 -5.90 -7.30
N VAL A 104 3.03 -5.08 -7.56
CA VAL A 104 3.76 -5.13 -8.84
C VAL A 104 4.47 -6.46 -9.01
N ASP A 105 5.09 -6.97 -7.94
CA ASP A 105 5.76 -8.28 -8.00
C ASP A 105 4.76 -9.41 -8.28
N ILE A 106 3.57 -9.35 -7.69
CA ILE A 106 2.53 -10.33 -7.94
C ILE A 106 2.08 -10.24 -9.40
N LYS A 107 1.86 -9.04 -9.89
CA LYS A 107 1.47 -8.81 -11.29
C LYS A 107 2.54 -9.32 -12.25
N ASP A 108 3.80 -9.07 -11.94
CA ASP A 108 4.93 -9.54 -12.75
C ASP A 108 5.00 -11.07 -12.79
N TYR A 109 4.70 -11.72 -11.67
CA TYR A 109 4.66 -13.18 -11.62
C TYR A 109 3.63 -13.72 -12.63
N PHE A 110 2.43 -13.17 -12.62
CA PHE A 110 1.39 -13.61 -13.55
C PHE A 110 1.68 -13.19 -14.98
N PHE A 111 2.34 -12.06 -15.18
CA PHE A 111 2.76 -11.66 -16.52
C PHE A 111 3.79 -12.63 -17.09
N ALA A 112 4.70 -13.13 -16.25
CA ALA A 112 5.65 -14.14 -16.68
C ALA A 112 4.95 -15.43 -17.09
N VAL A 113 3.91 -15.84 -16.35
CA VAL A 113 3.08 -16.98 -16.71
C VAL A 113 2.40 -16.74 -18.06
N TYR A 114 1.85 -15.53 -18.23
CA TYR A 114 1.21 -15.14 -19.47
C TYR A 114 2.18 -15.22 -20.67
N GLN A 115 3.41 -14.75 -20.48
CA GLN A 115 4.41 -14.78 -21.56
C GLN A 115 4.81 -16.20 -21.93
N ARG A 116 4.79 -17.13 -20.96
CA ARG A 116 5.14 -18.53 -21.22
C ARG A 116 3.97 -19.35 -21.75
N GLU A 117 2.79 -19.14 -21.20
CA GLU A 117 1.65 -20.03 -21.42
C GLU A 117 0.38 -19.32 -21.90
N GLY A 118 0.42 -18.01 -22.05
CA GLY A 118 -0.74 -17.22 -22.44
C GLY A 118 -1.80 -17.14 -21.34
N LEU A 119 -2.96 -16.62 -21.69
CA LEU A 119 -4.07 -16.53 -20.74
C LEU A 119 -4.53 -17.90 -20.24
N ALA A 120 -4.38 -18.94 -21.06
CA ALA A 120 -4.76 -20.28 -20.64
C ALA A 120 -3.98 -20.74 -19.41
N GLY A 121 -2.70 -20.40 -19.31
CA GLY A 121 -1.89 -20.73 -18.14
C GLY A 121 -2.40 -20.04 -16.89
N ILE A 122 -2.79 -18.78 -17.00
CA ILE A 122 -3.36 -18.04 -15.87
C ILE A 122 -4.71 -18.62 -15.45
N LYS A 123 -5.56 -18.90 -16.43
CA LYS A 123 -6.87 -19.50 -16.16
C LYS A 123 -6.75 -20.85 -15.46
N GLN A 124 -5.72 -21.61 -15.82
CA GLN A 124 -5.46 -22.89 -15.17
C GLN A 124 -5.12 -22.73 -13.69
N LEU A 125 -4.39 -21.67 -13.34
CA LEU A 125 -4.06 -21.37 -11.94
C LEU A 125 -5.29 -20.97 -11.13
N LEU A 126 -6.30 -20.39 -11.79
CA LEU A 126 -7.52 -19.99 -11.13
C LEU A 126 -8.54 -21.13 -11.01
N ALA A 127 -8.32 -22.22 -11.71
CA ALA A 127 -9.24 -23.35 -11.72
C ALA A 127 -9.25 -24.12 -10.39
#